data_59e3967bde0f50e66fc352809aa96f44
#
_entry.id   59e3967bde0f50e66fc352809aa96f44
#
_cell.length_a   1.000
_cell.length_b   1.000
_cell.length_c   1.000
_cell.angle_alpha   90.00
_cell.angle_beta   90.00
_cell.angle_gamma   90.00
#
_symmetry.space_group_name_H-M   'P 1'
#
loop_
_entity.id
_entity.type
_entity.pdbx_description
1 polymer ?
#
loop_
_entity_poly.entity_id
_entity_poly.type
_entity_poly.pdbx_seq_one_letter_code
_entity_poly.pdbx_strand_id
1 'polypeptide(L)'
;MKRKGIIIGLLLIIIVSALFVHSGMKKKGTEGVLKILSDKADLYIRDFHYTEVGDPESTWEIDADSAKYEKKKNLALLENVRVKLVTSDGRTFLMTGTEGRFHTDSRNIDVYGNVEIISDNGDRFTTDYLNYSYSEKRVYTESRVTMENPRIRITGVGLSLLLKTKRLTLLSNVRALINDFNINP
;
A
#
# COMPACT_ATOMS: atom_id res chain seq x y z
N MET A 1 -9.10 16.60 -23.84
CA MET A 1 -8.26 16.97 -22.69
C MET A 1 -8.86 16.56 -21.34
N LYS A 2 -9.39 15.32 -21.16
CA LYS A 2 -10.08 14.87 -19.90
C LYS A 2 -9.40 13.68 -19.18
N ARG A 3 -8.10 13.43 -19.39
CA ARG A 3 -7.44 12.20 -18.93
C ARG A 3 -6.46 12.32 -17.75
N LYS A 4 -6.19 13.52 -17.23
CA LYS A 4 -5.06 13.75 -16.30
C LYS A 4 -5.45 13.91 -14.81
N GLY A 5 -6.72 14.11 -14.48
CA GLY A 5 -7.18 14.16 -13.08
C GLY A 5 -7.46 12.78 -12.44
N ILE A 6 -7.47 11.73 -13.27
CA ILE A 6 -7.78 10.34 -12.86
C ILE A 6 -6.53 9.63 -12.27
N ILE A 7 -5.33 10.19 -12.47
CA ILE A 7 -4.06 9.52 -12.22
C ILE A 7 -3.78 9.30 -10.72
N ILE A 8 -4.11 10.26 -9.86
CA ILE A 8 -3.86 10.13 -8.41
C ILE A 8 -4.75 9.05 -7.77
N GLY A 9 -6.01 8.97 -8.19
CA GLY A 9 -6.92 7.91 -7.76
C GLY A 9 -6.52 6.53 -8.27
N LEU A 10 -5.95 6.46 -9.49
CA LEU A 10 -5.39 5.24 -10.08
C LEU A 10 -4.15 4.74 -9.32
N LEU A 11 -3.35 5.64 -8.76
CA LEU A 11 -2.12 5.33 -8.02
C LEU A 11 -2.41 4.43 -6.81
N LEU A 12 -3.36 4.82 -5.97
CA LEU A 12 -3.80 4.00 -4.84
C LEU A 12 -4.47 2.69 -5.30
N ILE A 13 -5.24 2.73 -6.39
CA ILE A 13 -5.91 1.55 -6.95
C ILE A 13 -4.90 0.49 -7.41
N ILE A 14 -3.81 0.89 -8.04
CA ILE A 14 -2.82 -0.03 -8.59
C ILE A 14 -2.02 -0.71 -7.48
N ILE A 15 -1.56 0.04 -6.47
CA ILE A 15 -0.82 -0.52 -5.35
C ILE A 15 -1.65 -1.60 -4.64
N VAL A 16 -2.92 -1.35 -4.45
CA VAL A 16 -3.78 -2.27 -3.72
C VAL A 16 -4.36 -3.36 -4.63
N SER A 17 -4.56 -3.10 -5.94
CA SER A 17 -5.02 -4.16 -6.86
C SER A 17 -3.96 -5.24 -7.05
N ALA A 18 -2.68 -4.90 -6.98
CA ALA A 18 -1.61 -5.87 -7.05
C ALA A 18 -1.52 -6.75 -5.77
N LEU A 19 -1.80 -6.20 -4.58
CA LEU A 19 -2.02 -7.03 -3.36
C LEU A 19 -3.18 -8.02 -3.55
N PHE A 20 -4.00 -7.81 -4.57
CA PHE A 20 -5.31 -8.47 -4.67
C PHE A 20 -5.40 -9.60 -5.70
N VAL A 21 -4.67 -9.51 -6.80
CA VAL A 21 -4.75 -10.50 -7.89
C VAL A 21 -4.24 -11.88 -7.42
N HIS A 22 -3.45 -11.90 -6.34
CA HIS A 22 -2.81 -13.14 -5.87
C HIS A 22 -3.66 -14.04 -4.97
N SER A 23 -4.85 -13.66 -4.56
CA SER A 23 -5.67 -14.53 -3.68
C SER A 23 -6.42 -15.66 -4.40
N GLY A 24 -6.24 -15.81 -5.70
CA GLY A 24 -6.92 -16.83 -6.52
C GLY A 24 -6.08 -18.02 -6.99
N MET A 25 -4.76 -18.01 -6.85
CA MET A 25 -3.90 -19.06 -7.41
C MET A 25 -3.02 -19.74 -6.35
N LYS A 26 -3.31 -21.02 -6.17
CA LYS A 26 -2.49 -22.13 -5.61
C LYS A 26 -1.29 -21.76 -4.73
N LYS A 27 -1.50 -21.98 -3.42
CA LYS A 27 -0.50 -22.31 -2.39
C LYS A 27 0.74 -23.03 -2.94
N LYS A 28 1.85 -22.32 -3.15
CA LYS A 28 3.15 -23.00 -3.33
C LYS A 28 4.42 -22.23 -2.87
N GLY A 29 4.34 -21.04 -2.30
CA GLY A 29 5.52 -20.29 -1.88
C GLY A 29 5.66 -20.04 -0.39
N THR A 30 4.58 -19.65 0.26
CA THR A 30 4.63 -19.16 1.64
C THR A 30 4.48 -20.27 2.71
N GLU A 31 3.92 -21.43 2.35
CA GLU A 31 3.80 -22.56 3.30
C GLU A 31 5.16 -23.21 3.64
N GLY A 32 6.18 -23.06 2.80
CA GLY A 32 7.48 -23.67 3.02
C GLY A 32 8.26 -23.05 4.17
N VAL A 33 8.22 -21.74 4.31
CA VAL A 33 9.00 -21.04 5.36
C VAL A 33 8.28 -21.08 6.70
N LEU A 34 6.94 -20.98 6.71
CA LEU A 34 6.15 -21.05 7.96
C LEU A 34 6.00 -22.47 8.51
N LYS A 35 6.16 -23.50 7.68
CA LYS A 35 5.99 -24.91 8.10
C LYS A 35 7.19 -25.51 8.84
N ILE A 36 8.35 -24.85 8.79
CA ILE A 36 9.57 -25.28 9.50
C ILE A 36 9.57 -24.82 10.96
N LEU A 37 8.67 -23.94 11.35
CA LEU A 37 8.64 -23.36 12.67
C LEU A 37 7.80 -24.20 13.61
N SER A 38 8.44 -24.67 14.68
CA SER A 38 7.83 -25.36 15.80
C SER A 38 6.53 -24.68 16.24
N ASP A 39 5.50 -25.48 16.53
CA ASP A 39 4.14 -25.06 16.87
C ASP A 39 3.98 -24.08 18.06
N LYS A 40 5.06 -23.59 18.65
CA LYS A 40 5.03 -22.81 19.89
C LYS A 40 5.94 -21.57 19.91
N ALA A 41 6.69 -21.27 18.86
CA ALA A 41 7.67 -20.18 18.90
C ALA A 41 7.22 -18.93 18.12
N ASP A 42 7.44 -17.76 18.68
CA ASP A 42 7.46 -16.50 17.95
C ASP A 42 8.72 -16.47 17.07
N LEU A 43 8.59 -15.99 15.84
CA LEU A 43 9.71 -15.86 14.91
C LEU A 43 10.17 -14.39 14.88
N TYR A 44 11.48 -14.19 14.91
CA TYR A 44 12.09 -12.88 14.70
C TYR A 44 13.15 -12.97 13.60
N ILE A 45 13.05 -12.09 12.61
CA ILE A 45 13.96 -12.02 11.46
C ILE A 45 14.48 -10.57 11.41
N ARG A 46 15.79 -10.41 11.23
CA ARG A 46 16.43 -9.12 10.92
C ARG A 46 16.66 -9.02 9.43
N ASP A 47 16.72 -7.78 8.94
CA ASP A 47 16.96 -7.49 7.52
C ASP A 47 16.01 -8.31 6.63
N PHE A 48 14.71 -8.18 6.92
CA PHE A 48 13.66 -8.92 6.22
C PHE A 48 13.56 -8.42 4.78
N HIS A 49 13.65 -9.35 3.85
CA HIS A 49 13.43 -9.10 2.43
C HIS A 49 12.52 -10.18 1.84
N TYR A 50 11.51 -9.75 1.11
CA TYR A 50 10.58 -10.63 0.44
C TYR A 50 10.28 -10.11 -0.96
N THR A 51 10.36 -10.99 -1.96
CA THR A 51 10.01 -10.68 -3.35
C THR A 51 8.94 -11.64 -3.84
N GLU A 52 7.95 -11.12 -4.50
CA GLU A 52 6.89 -11.90 -5.13
C GLU A 52 6.63 -11.39 -6.54
N VAL A 53 6.46 -12.33 -7.47
CA VAL A 53 6.01 -12.03 -8.83
C VAL A 53 4.55 -12.42 -8.93
N GLY A 54 3.69 -11.41 -9.10
CA GLY A 54 2.25 -11.57 -9.23
C GLY A 54 1.80 -11.72 -10.68
N ASP A 55 0.52 -11.98 -10.86
CA ASP A 55 -0.15 -12.03 -12.16
C ASP A 55 -1.15 -10.86 -12.25
N PRO A 56 -1.16 -10.07 -13.33
CA PRO A 56 -0.27 -10.09 -14.49
C PRO A 56 1.09 -9.43 -14.17
N GLU A 57 2.18 -10.09 -14.41
CA GLU A 57 3.60 -9.67 -14.36
C GLU A 57 3.93 -8.43 -13.49
N SER A 58 3.37 -8.34 -12.29
CA SER A 58 3.73 -7.34 -11.30
C SER A 58 4.74 -7.90 -10.33
N THR A 59 5.73 -7.10 -9.92
CA THR A 59 6.73 -7.51 -8.94
C THR A 59 6.57 -6.70 -7.67
N TRP A 60 6.55 -7.41 -6.55
CA TRP A 60 6.52 -6.85 -5.21
C TRP A 60 7.82 -7.13 -4.49
N GLU A 61 8.41 -6.11 -3.94
CA GLU A 61 9.56 -6.20 -3.05
C GLU A 61 9.15 -5.57 -1.73
N ILE A 62 9.30 -6.29 -0.63
CA ILE A 62 9.02 -5.80 0.73
C ILE A 62 10.29 -5.93 1.53
N ASP A 63 10.78 -4.80 2.02
CA ASP A 63 11.92 -4.70 2.91
C ASP A 63 11.46 -4.20 4.28
N ALA A 64 12.05 -4.71 5.34
CA ALA A 64 11.89 -4.18 6.69
C ALA A 64 13.15 -4.42 7.51
N ASP A 65 13.45 -3.52 8.45
CA ASP A 65 14.61 -3.69 9.33
C ASP A 65 14.45 -4.92 10.23
N SER A 66 13.21 -5.24 10.60
CA SER A 66 12.88 -6.49 11.28
C SER A 66 11.47 -6.97 10.96
N ALA A 67 11.25 -8.28 11.09
CA ALA A 67 9.96 -8.92 11.05
C ALA A 67 9.79 -9.83 12.27
N LYS A 68 8.70 -9.64 13.02
CA LYS A 68 8.35 -10.46 14.17
C LYS A 68 6.98 -11.09 13.98
N TYR A 69 6.89 -12.40 14.03
CA TYR A 69 5.60 -13.11 14.00
C TYR A 69 5.19 -13.55 15.40
N GLU A 70 4.05 -13.08 15.87
CA GLU A 70 3.44 -13.45 17.14
C GLU A 70 2.30 -14.43 16.88
N LYS A 71 2.59 -15.73 17.00
CA LYS A 71 1.65 -16.81 16.66
C LYS A 71 0.33 -16.71 17.44
N LYS A 72 0.38 -16.43 18.73
CA LYS A 72 -0.80 -16.33 19.58
C LYS A 72 -1.77 -15.22 19.16
N LYS A 73 -1.26 -14.20 18.49
CA LYS A 73 -2.02 -13.05 18.02
C LYS A 73 -2.34 -13.13 16.52
N ASN A 74 -1.82 -14.13 15.81
CA ASN A 74 -1.88 -14.21 14.35
C ASN A 74 -1.36 -12.93 13.68
N LEU A 75 -0.28 -12.35 14.20
CA LEU A 75 0.20 -11.02 13.84
C LEU A 75 1.66 -11.07 13.44
N ALA A 76 1.96 -10.58 12.24
CA ALA A 76 3.32 -10.25 11.81
C ALA A 76 3.52 -8.73 11.90
N LEU A 77 4.56 -8.33 12.62
CA LEU A 77 5.00 -6.94 12.79
C LEU A 77 6.25 -6.72 11.96
N LEU A 78 6.28 -5.62 11.23
CA LEU A 78 7.40 -5.18 10.40
C LEU A 78 7.84 -3.79 10.89
N GLU A 79 9.14 -3.58 11.07
CA GLU A 79 9.71 -2.29 11.45
C GLU A 79 10.35 -1.61 10.23
N ASN A 80 10.08 -0.30 10.06
CA ASN A 80 10.60 0.51 8.96
C ASN A 80 10.34 -0.15 7.60
N VAL A 81 9.06 -0.40 7.33
CA VAL A 81 8.63 -1.11 6.13
C VAL A 81 8.78 -0.25 4.88
N ARG A 82 9.30 -0.86 3.84
CA ARG A 82 9.43 -0.30 2.49
C ARG A 82 8.86 -1.30 1.50
N VAL A 83 7.95 -0.85 0.67
CA VAL A 83 7.34 -1.68 -0.36
C VAL A 83 7.58 -1.05 -1.72
N LYS A 84 8.16 -1.81 -2.63
CA LYS A 84 8.29 -1.43 -4.04
C LYS A 84 7.38 -2.31 -4.86
N LEU A 85 6.53 -1.67 -5.64
CA LEU A 85 5.68 -2.32 -6.61
C LEU A 85 6.09 -1.88 -8.01
N VAL A 86 6.36 -2.85 -8.88
CA VAL A 86 6.49 -2.64 -10.33
C VAL A 86 5.28 -3.27 -10.99
N THR A 87 4.48 -2.47 -11.68
CA THR A 87 3.28 -2.93 -12.38
C THR A 87 3.60 -3.44 -13.78
N SER A 88 2.70 -4.24 -14.37
CA SER A 88 2.87 -4.80 -15.72
C SER A 88 3.05 -3.76 -16.83
N ASP A 89 2.59 -2.52 -16.63
CA ASP A 89 2.82 -1.38 -17.53
C ASP A 89 4.12 -0.62 -17.23
N GLY A 90 4.98 -1.18 -16.36
CA GLY A 90 6.31 -0.67 -16.03
C GLY A 90 6.34 0.47 -15.03
N ARG A 91 5.22 0.88 -14.46
CA ARG A 91 5.21 1.95 -13.43
C ARG A 91 5.73 1.42 -12.10
N THR A 92 6.48 2.26 -11.41
CA THR A 92 7.01 1.95 -10.09
C THR A 92 6.34 2.81 -9.01
N PHE A 93 5.99 2.15 -7.91
CA PHE A 93 5.47 2.79 -6.70
C PHE A 93 6.30 2.36 -5.51
N LEU A 94 6.69 3.34 -4.71
CA LEU A 94 7.41 3.12 -3.45
C LEU A 94 6.50 3.56 -2.30
N MET A 95 6.25 2.65 -1.37
CA MET A 95 5.55 2.95 -0.12
C MET A 95 6.50 2.78 1.05
N THR A 96 6.45 3.70 2.00
CA THR A 96 7.19 3.63 3.26
C THR A 96 6.27 3.84 4.45
N GLY A 97 6.65 3.29 5.59
CA GLY A 97 5.98 3.49 6.87
C GLY A 97 6.86 3.00 8.02
N THR A 98 6.66 3.54 9.21
CA THR A 98 7.45 3.17 10.39
C THR A 98 7.14 1.76 10.87
N GLU A 99 5.89 1.34 10.81
CA GLU A 99 5.43 0.03 11.26
C GLU A 99 4.42 -0.56 10.28
N GLY A 100 4.58 -1.83 9.94
CA GLY A 100 3.61 -2.64 9.22
C GLY A 100 3.05 -3.74 10.11
N ARG A 101 1.75 -4.01 10.02
CA ARG A 101 1.06 -5.11 10.70
C ARG A 101 0.29 -5.95 9.70
N PHE A 102 0.54 -7.24 9.71
CA PHE A 102 -0.22 -8.20 8.90
C PHE A 102 -0.94 -9.18 9.82
N HIS A 103 -2.26 -9.11 9.81
CA HIS A 103 -3.14 -10.03 10.54
C HIS A 103 -3.35 -11.28 9.69
N THR A 104 -2.67 -12.39 10.05
CA THR A 104 -2.61 -13.59 9.19
C THR A 104 -3.94 -14.35 9.12
N ASP A 105 -4.83 -14.19 10.10
CA ASP A 105 -6.17 -14.78 10.15
C ASP A 105 -7.17 -14.04 9.27
N SER A 106 -7.26 -12.71 9.41
CA SER A 106 -8.16 -11.84 8.65
C SER A 106 -7.58 -11.38 7.32
N ARG A 107 -6.26 -11.49 7.13
CA ARG A 107 -5.48 -10.95 6.00
C ARG A 107 -5.54 -9.42 5.90
N ASN A 108 -5.87 -8.75 6.99
CA ASN A 108 -5.83 -7.29 7.03
C ASN A 108 -4.39 -6.81 7.15
N ILE A 109 -4.14 -5.63 6.59
CA ILE A 109 -2.82 -4.98 6.62
C ILE A 109 -3.02 -3.57 7.15
N ASP A 110 -2.18 -3.18 8.09
CA ASP A 110 -2.13 -1.82 8.60
C ASP A 110 -0.69 -1.31 8.47
N VAL A 111 -0.54 -0.07 8.03
CA VAL A 111 0.76 0.62 7.97
C VAL A 111 0.64 1.92 8.74
N TYR A 112 1.57 2.17 9.62
CA TYR A 112 1.59 3.32 10.53
C TYR A 112 2.87 4.13 10.41
N GLY A 113 2.76 5.40 10.78
CA GLY A 113 3.87 6.32 10.95
C GLY A 113 4.41 6.87 9.64
N ASN A 114 4.00 8.11 9.32
CA ASN A 114 4.45 8.85 8.14
C ASN A 114 4.34 8.02 6.85
N VAL A 115 3.18 7.42 6.64
CA VAL A 115 2.95 6.62 5.42
C VAL A 115 3.07 7.52 4.21
N GLU A 116 3.99 7.19 3.33
CA GLU A 116 4.23 7.88 2.08
C GLU A 116 4.21 6.90 0.92
N ILE A 117 3.55 7.28 -0.17
CA ILE A 117 3.55 6.53 -1.43
C ILE A 117 3.98 7.50 -2.53
N ILE A 118 5.02 7.13 -3.26
CA ILE A 118 5.57 7.93 -4.37
C ILE A 118 5.55 7.06 -5.64
N SER A 119 5.11 7.65 -6.74
CA SER A 119 5.27 7.05 -8.08
C SER A 119 6.47 7.62 -8.83
N ASP A 120 6.91 6.89 -9.85
CA ASP A 120 7.92 7.34 -10.79
C ASP A 120 7.52 8.63 -11.56
N ASN A 121 6.22 8.93 -11.66
CA ASN A 121 5.70 10.16 -12.25
C ASN A 121 5.78 11.38 -11.32
N GLY A 122 6.24 11.20 -10.07
CA GLY A 122 6.27 12.24 -9.05
C GLY A 122 4.92 12.49 -8.37
N ASP A 123 3.92 11.64 -8.56
CA ASP A 123 2.72 11.67 -7.74
C ASP A 123 3.06 11.16 -6.33
N ARG A 124 2.59 11.89 -5.31
CA ARG A 124 2.85 11.60 -3.90
C ARG A 124 1.53 11.53 -3.12
N PHE A 125 1.41 10.54 -2.28
CA PHE A 125 0.36 10.42 -1.28
C PHE A 125 0.97 10.31 0.11
N THR A 126 0.42 11.03 1.10
CA THR A 126 0.87 10.95 2.50
C THR A 126 -0.31 10.87 3.46
N THR A 127 -0.12 10.12 4.55
CA THR A 127 -1.05 10.01 5.68
C THR A 127 -0.30 9.49 6.90
N ASP A 128 -0.90 9.59 8.10
CA ASP A 128 -0.28 9.06 9.33
C ASP A 128 -0.37 7.53 9.39
N TYR A 129 -1.46 6.96 8.88
CA TYR A 129 -1.65 5.51 8.77
C TYR A 129 -2.56 5.15 7.61
N LEU A 130 -2.46 3.90 7.17
CA LEU A 130 -3.25 3.34 6.09
C LEU A 130 -3.65 1.91 6.44
N ASN A 131 -4.93 1.59 6.34
CA ASN A 131 -5.47 0.27 6.62
C ASN A 131 -5.99 -0.37 5.33
N TYR A 132 -5.83 -1.69 5.23
CA TYR A 132 -6.43 -2.51 4.21
C TYR A 132 -7.32 -3.59 4.84
N SER A 133 -8.60 -3.58 4.52
CA SER A 133 -9.55 -4.64 4.87
C SER A 133 -9.66 -5.65 3.72
N TYR A 134 -9.21 -6.87 3.97
CA TYR A 134 -9.26 -7.94 2.98
C TYR A 134 -10.71 -8.35 2.65
N SER A 135 -11.58 -8.43 3.64
CA SER A 135 -12.98 -8.84 3.45
C SER A 135 -13.79 -7.82 2.67
N GLU A 136 -13.57 -6.51 2.93
CA GLU A 136 -14.25 -5.42 2.25
C GLU A 136 -13.59 -4.99 0.95
N LYS A 137 -12.36 -5.45 0.71
CA LYS A 137 -11.54 -5.01 -0.42
C LYS A 137 -11.41 -3.50 -0.44
N ARG A 138 -11.10 -2.93 0.70
CA ARG A 138 -11.07 -1.50 0.97
C ARG A 138 -9.74 -1.07 1.59
N VAL A 139 -9.15 -0.02 1.01
CA VAL A 139 -8.08 0.75 1.65
C VAL A 139 -8.70 1.99 2.28
N TYR A 140 -8.32 2.30 3.50
CA TYR A 140 -8.89 3.45 4.19
C TYR A 140 -7.97 4.02 5.26
N THR A 141 -8.19 5.27 5.56
CA THR A 141 -7.64 5.99 6.71
C THR A 141 -8.65 7.02 7.20
N GLU A 142 -8.61 7.34 8.47
CA GLU A 142 -9.38 8.44 9.06
C GLU A 142 -8.51 9.68 9.29
N SER A 143 -7.21 9.54 9.12
CA SER A 143 -6.24 10.63 9.28
C SER A 143 -6.31 11.64 8.12
N ARG A 144 -5.54 12.72 8.30
CA ARG A 144 -5.31 13.67 7.22
C ARG A 144 -4.61 12.97 6.06
N VAL A 145 -5.03 13.31 4.86
CA VAL A 145 -4.41 12.86 3.63
C VAL A 145 -3.97 14.04 2.78
N THR A 146 -2.84 13.87 2.12
CA THR A 146 -2.37 14.76 1.06
C THR A 146 -2.06 13.93 -0.17
N MET A 147 -2.60 14.35 -1.31
CA MET A 147 -2.29 13.81 -2.63
C MET A 147 -1.78 14.95 -3.48
N GLU A 148 -0.60 14.82 -4.02
CA GLU A 148 0.01 15.90 -4.77
C GLU A 148 0.86 15.42 -5.95
N ASN A 149 0.94 16.27 -6.93
CA ASN A 149 1.90 16.22 -8.00
C ASN A 149 2.27 17.68 -8.40
N PRO A 150 3.16 17.90 -9.39
CA PRO A 150 3.58 19.28 -9.75
C PRO A 150 2.45 20.23 -10.12
N ARG A 151 1.28 19.72 -10.51
CA ARG A 151 0.14 20.52 -10.99
C ARG A 151 -0.98 20.70 -9.99
N ILE A 152 -1.18 19.76 -9.10
CA ILE A 152 -2.33 19.75 -8.19
C ILE A 152 -1.93 19.21 -6.82
N ARG A 153 -2.45 19.84 -5.77
CA ARG A 153 -2.41 19.34 -4.42
C ARG A 153 -3.84 19.23 -3.89
N ILE A 154 -4.21 18.03 -3.44
CA ILE A 154 -5.49 17.75 -2.81
C ILE A 154 -5.23 17.33 -1.37
N THR A 155 -5.90 17.97 -0.42
CA THR A 155 -5.85 17.59 0.99
C THR A 155 -7.25 17.27 1.49
N GLY A 156 -7.35 16.43 2.51
CA GLY A 156 -8.61 16.07 3.14
C GLY A 156 -8.41 15.37 4.47
N VAL A 157 -9.49 14.96 5.10
CA VAL A 157 -9.49 14.12 6.30
C VAL A 157 -10.33 12.89 6.01
N GLY A 158 -9.72 11.74 6.21
CA GLY A 158 -10.30 10.45 5.87
C GLY A 158 -10.33 10.15 4.38
N LEU A 159 -9.96 8.91 4.05
CA LEU A 159 -9.99 8.38 2.70
C LEU A 159 -10.58 6.98 2.72
N SER A 160 -11.39 6.66 1.74
CA SER A 160 -11.85 5.30 1.47
C SER A 160 -11.71 4.98 -0.01
N LEU A 161 -11.01 3.91 -0.33
CA LEU A 161 -10.86 3.38 -1.68
C LEU A 161 -11.43 1.97 -1.73
N LEU A 162 -12.54 1.80 -2.44
CA LEU A 162 -13.13 0.50 -2.75
C LEU A 162 -12.47 -0.05 -4.02
N LEU A 163 -11.72 -1.14 -3.87
CA LEU A 163 -10.93 -1.70 -4.98
C LEU A 163 -11.79 -2.28 -6.09
N LYS A 164 -12.86 -2.99 -5.73
CA LYS A 164 -13.77 -3.63 -6.68
C LYS A 164 -14.37 -2.63 -7.68
N THR A 165 -14.72 -1.44 -7.20
CA THR A 165 -15.37 -0.40 -8.02
C THR A 165 -14.41 0.71 -8.44
N LYS A 166 -13.16 0.64 -7.98
CA LYS A 166 -12.13 1.68 -8.17
C LYS A 166 -12.61 3.07 -7.72
N ARG A 167 -13.47 3.10 -6.68
CA ARG A 167 -14.06 4.34 -6.15
C ARG A 167 -13.19 4.86 -5.00
N LEU A 168 -12.59 6.02 -5.20
CA LEU A 168 -11.91 6.78 -4.17
C LEU A 168 -12.83 7.89 -3.65
N THR A 169 -12.92 8.02 -2.34
CA THR A 169 -13.71 9.04 -1.65
C THR A 169 -12.85 9.69 -0.57
N LEU A 170 -12.79 11.00 -0.56
CA LEU A 170 -12.32 11.79 0.57
C LEU A 170 -13.50 12.15 1.45
N LEU A 171 -13.39 11.95 2.76
CA LEU A 171 -14.56 11.98 3.64
C LEU A 171 -14.92 13.40 4.07
N SER A 172 -13.94 14.25 4.35
CA SER A 172 -14.20 15.61 4.83
C SER A 172 -13.04 16.58 4.57
N ASN A 173 -13.32 17.88 4.77
CA ASN A 173 -12.32 18.97 4.70
C ASN A 173 -11.49 18.98 3.42
N VAL A 174 -12.12 18.66 2.30
CA VAL A 174 -11.42 18.55 1.01
C VAL A 174 -11.06 19.93 0.48
N ARG A 175 -9.79 20.12 0.13
CA ARG A 175 -9.27 21.31 -0.55
C ARG A 175 -8.44 20.86 -1.73
N ALA A 176 -8.61 21.52 -2.87
CA ALA A 176 -7.78 21.32 -4.05
C ALA A 176 -7.11 22.65 -4.43
N LEU A 177 -5.80 22.60 -4.61
CA LEU A 177 -4.98 23.71 -5.13
C LEU A 177 -4.45 23.27 -6.49
N ILE A 178 -4.67 24.10 -7.50
CA ILE A 178 -4.17 23.89 -8.84
C ILE A 178 -3.06 24.91 -9.07
N ASN A 179 -1.85 24.45 -9.36
CA ASN A 179 -0.73 25.30 -9.73
C ASN A 179 -0.82 25.54 -11.24
N ASP A 180 -1.36 26.68 -11.63
CA ASP A 180 -1.27 27.14 -13.02
C ASP A 180 0.19 27.53 -13.28
N PHE A 181 0.90 26.73 -14.05
CA PHE A 181 2.11 27.23 -14.68
C PHE A 181 1.66 28.28 -15.70
N ASN A 182 1.91 29.54 -15.38
CA ASN A 182 1.82 30.63 -16.38
C ASN A 182 2.62 30.18 -17.60
N ILE A 183 1.92 29.82 -18.66
CA ILE A 183 2.47 29.75 -19.99
C ILE A 183 2.59 31.24 -20.36
N ASN A 184 3.74 31.84 -20.08
CA ASN A 184 4.07 33.13 -20.63
C ASN A 184 4.16 32.95 -22.15
N PRO A 185 3.44 33.75 -22.96
CA PRO A 185 3.39 33.64 -24.40
C PRO A 185 4.73 33.92 -25.07
#